data_9b1779c87e5ef5175aa27d9825726d18
#
_entry.id   9b1779c87e5ef5175aa27d9825726d18
#
_cell.length_a   1.000
_cell.length_b   1.000
_cell.length_c   1.000
_cell.angle_alpha   90.00
_cell.angle_beta   90.00
_cell.angle_gamma   90.00
#
_symmetry.space_group_name_H-M   'P 1'
#
loop_
_entity.id
_entity.type
_entity.pdbx_description
1 polymer ?
#
loop_
_entity_poly.entity_id
_entity_poly.type
_entity_poly.pdbx_seq_one_letter_code
_entity_poly.pdbx_strand_id
1 'polypeptide(L)'
;MRNTNVGIGLTDELILGQEDPITGDYLPPFGVEGGNYENAGQEYKKYRTEDTVKEAMYIIKANAPLNSEAHAYVKTQIESGKVKFLIEERDARIKLMETKVGQNLTPEERNMRLMPFQLTDNLKMQMGNLVEDNEGTNIILKKNNRSISKDRFSSFEYAMYYIKLEEQKKKKRHSRNIADLMFMN
;
A
#
# COMPACT_ATOMS: atom_id res chain seq x y z
N MET A 1 17.32 4.98 -25.46
CA MET A 1 16.19 5.77 -24.88
C MET A 1 15.81 5.10 -23.58
N ARG A 2 16.09 5.69 -22.43
CA ARG A 2 15.64 5.17 -21.11
C ARG A 2 14.16 5.48 -20.98
N ASN A 3 13.33 4.44 -20.92
CA ASN A 3 11.94 4.60 -20.51
C ASN A 3 11.96 5.02 -19.04
N THR A 4 11.79 6.30 -18.81
CA THR A 4 11.61 6.87 -17.45
C THR A 4 10.19 6.59 -16.99
N ASN A 5 9.94 5.34 -16.59
CA ASN A 5 8.81 5.07 -15.72
C ASN A 5 9.10 5.75 -14.38
N VAL A 6 8.27 6.72 -14.00
CA VAL A 6 8.41 7.53 -12.76
C VAL A 6 8.60 6.62 -11.53
N GLY A 7 8.02 5.42 -11.53
CA GLY A 7 8.17 4.45 -10.44
C GLY A 7 9.57 3.82 -10.33
N ILE A 8 10.32 3.73 -11.42
CA ILE A 8 11.69 3.17 -11.40
C ILE A 8 12.64 4.17 -10.74
N GLY A 9 12.52 5.48 -11.05
CA GLY A 9 13.35 6.52 -10.45
C GLY A 9 13.21 6.58 -8.93
N LEU A 10 11.97 6.56 -8.41
CA LEU A 10 11.73 6.56 -6.98
C LEU A 10 12.27 5.29 -6.29
N THR A 11 12.12 4.14 -6.92
CA THR A 11 12.66 2.88 -6.39
C THR A 11 14.18 2.92 -6.33
N ASP A 12 14.83 3.45 -7.36
CA ASP A 12 16.27 3.59 -7.40
C ASP A 12 16.78 4.53 -6.29
N GLU A 13 16.10 5.65 -6.05
CA GLU A 13 16.42 6.57 -4.96
C GLU A 13 16.29 5.91 -3.58
N LEU A 14 15.21 5.18 -3.33
CA LEU A 14 14.97 4.47 -2.08
C LEU A 14 15.99 3.36 -1.82
N ILE A 15 16.49 2.70 -2.88
CA ILE A 15 17.49 1.62 -2.77
C ILE A 15 18.89 2.17 -2.52
N LEU A 16 19.22 3.34 -3.05
CA LEU A 16 20.55 3.93 -2.90
C LEU A 16 20.73 4.67 -1.57
N GLY A 17 19.62 5.00 -0.90
CA GLY A 17 19.62 5.93 0.22
C GLY A 17 19.92 7.37 -0.27
N GLN A 18 19.63 8.34 0.56
CA GLN A 18 19.84 9.75 0.23
C GLN A 18 20.05 10.60 1.48
N GLU A 19 20.67 11.73 1.29
CA GLU A 19 20.75 12.78 2.31
C GLU A 19 19.52 13.67 2.20
N ASP A 20 18.84 13.93 3.35
CA ASP A 20 17.73 14.86 3.40
C ASP A 20 18.26 16.29 3.11
N PRO A 21 17.79 16.94 2.03
CA PRO A 21 18.30 18.25 1.64
C PRO A 21 17.96 19.37 2.62
N ILE A 22 17.04 19.14 3.56
CA ILE A 22 16.57 20.12 4.54
C ILE A 22 17.31 19.96 5.85
N THR A 23 17.42 18.72 6.35
CA THR A 23 18.01 18.43 7.67
C THR A 23 19.47 18.01 7.59
N GLY A 24 19.94 17.56 6.45
CA GLY A 24 21.27 16.97 6.26
C GLY A 24 21.40 15.56 6.84
N ASP A 25 20.30 14.96 7.30
CA ASP A 25 20.30 13.61 7.86
C ASP A 25 20.42 12.57 6.73
N TYR A 26 21.24 11.55 6.94
CA TYR A 26 21.31 10.44 6.00
C TYR A 26 20.14 9.49 6.19
N LEU A 27 19.34 9.33 5.14
CA LEU A 27 18.26 8.36 5.05
C LEU A 27 18.83 7.05 4.50
N PRO A 28 18.89 5.98 5.31
CA PRO A 28 19.49 4.72 4.89
C PRO A 28 18.68 4.07 3.76
N PRO A 29 19.34 3.25 2.91
CA PRO A 29 18.68 2.54 1.83
C PRO A 29 17.66 1.54 2.34
N PHE A 30 16.61 1.30 1.56
CA PHE A 30 15.66 0.21 1.79
C PHE A 30 16.00 -0.99 0.92
N GLY A 31 15.95 -2.19 1.51
CA GLY A 31 16.09 -3.44 0.79
C GLY A 31 14.77 -3.86 0.12
N VAL A 32 14.89 -4.63 -0.95
CA VAL A 32 13.75 -5.25 -1.63
C VAL A 32 13.55 -6.66 -1.10
N GLU A 33 12.42 -6.93 -0.43
CA GLU A 33 12.04 -8.26 0.06
C GLU A 33 11.76 -9.21 -1.12
N GLY A 34 11.12 -8.70 -2.18
CA GLY A 34 10.74 -9.49 -3.34
C GLY A 34 9.77 -8.75 -4.25
N GLY A 35 9.10 -9.50 -5.10
CA GLY A 35 8.09 -8.98 -6.03
C GLY A 35 7.21 -10.10 -6.57
N ASN A 36 6.22 -9.73 -7.36
CA ASN A 36 5.28 -10.66 -8.00
C ASN A 36 5.76 -11.16 -9.37
N TYR A 37 6.99 -10.89 -9.76
CA TYR A 37 7.58 -11.37 -11.00
C TYR A 37 8.93 -12.07 -10.75
N GLU A 38 9.33 -12.89 -11.72
CA GLU A 38 10.56 -13.66 -11.64
C GLU A 38 11.76 -12.71 -11.52
N ASN A 39 12.66 -13.04 -10.60
CA ASN A 39 13.89 -12.28 -10.32
C ASN A 39 13.69 -10.87 -9.71
N ALA A 40 12.48 -10.46 -9.31
CA ALA A 40 12.26 -9.15 -8.69
C ALA A 40 13.26 -8.84 -7.56
N GLY A 41 13.47 -9.79 -6.66
CA GLY A 41 14.44 -9.62 -5.57
C GLY A 41 15.89 -9.65 -6.03
N GLN A 42 16.22 -10.37 -7.13
CA GLN A 42 17.59 -10.47 -7.64
C GLN A 42 18.02 -9.23 -8.45
N GLU A 43 17.08 -8.64 -9.18
CA GLU A 43 17.35 -7.43 -9.97
C GLU A 43 17.84 -6.28 -9.08
N TYR A 44 17.31 -6.17 -7.86
CA TYR A 44 17.66 -5.12 -6.91
C TYR A 44 18.73 -5.51 -5.90
N LYS A 45 19.04 -6.80 -5.74
CA LYS A 45 20.13 -7.27 -4.85
C LYS A 45 21.49 -6.69 -5.20
N LYS A 46 21.75 -6.42 -6.48
CA LYS A 46 23.00 -5.80 -6.96
C LYS A 46 23.26 -4.39 -6.39
N TYR A 47 22.22 -3.71 -5.92
CA TYR A 47 22.32 -2.38 -5.31
C TYR A 47 22.47 -2.45 -3.80
N ARG A 48 22.39 -3.64 -3.21
CA ARG A 48 22.54 -3.85 -1.78
C ARG A 48 24.01 -3.72 -1.40
N THR A 49 24.37 -2.61 -0.76
CA THR A 49 25.75 -2.31 -0.35
C THR A 49 26.10 -2.86 1.02
N GLU A 50 25.12 -3.19 1.84
CA GLU A 50 25.31 -3.65 3.23
C GLU A 50 24.35 -4.78 3.59
N ASP A 51 24.82 -5.75 4.38
CA ASP A 51 24.00 -6.87 4.87
C ASP A 51 22.94 -6.45 5.92
N THR A 52 23.02 -5.21 6.41
CA THR A 52 22.16 -4.66 7.46
C THR A 52 20.91 -3.94 6.92
N VAL A 53 20.76 -3.83 5.60
CA VAL A 53 19.63 -3.12 4.99
C VAL A 53 18.33 -3.82 5.28
N LYS A 54 17.38 -3.08 5.88
CA LYS A 54 16.04 -3.60 6.16
C LYS A 54 15.27 -3.84 4.87
N GLU A 55 14.88 -5.09 4.62
CA GLU A 55 13.99 -5.44 3.52
C GLU A 55 12.58 -4.93 3.82
N ALA A 56 12.17 -3.83 3.18
CA ALA A 56 10.92 -3.14 3.44
C ALA A 56 10.12 -2.84 2.17
N MET A 57 10.66 -3.16 0.99
CA MET A 57 9.98 -2.91 -0.28
C MET A 57 9.56 -4.22 -0.95
N TYR A 58 8.33 -4.26 -1.44
CA TYR A 58 7.82 -5.32 -2.28
C TYR A 58 7.42 -4.74 -3.64
N ILE A 59 8.07 -5.23 -4.72
CA ILE A 59 7.87 -4.68 -6.06
C ILE A 59 6.67 -5.36 -6.72
N ILE A 60 5.67 -4.57 -7.10
CA ILE A 60 4.48 -5.05 -7.81
C ILE A 60 4.54 -4.61 -9.26
N LYS A 61 4.59 -5.60 -10.16
CA LYS A 61 4.37 -5.41 -11.59
C LYS A 61 2.90 -5.70 -11.90
N ALA A 62 2.12 -4.65 -12.06
CA ALA A 62 0.69 -4.75 -12.33
C ALA A 62 0.41 -5.34 -13.71
N ASN A 63 -0.57 -6.22 -13.78
CA ASN A 63 -1.18 -6.74 -15.00
C ASN A 63 -2.67 -6.99 -14.78
N ALA A 64 -3.43 -7.26 -15.84
CA ALA A 64 -4.88 -7.41 -15.75
C ALA A 64 -5.33 -8.52 -14.77
N PRO A 65 -4.76 -9.74 -14.79
CA PRO A 65 -5.12 -10.77 -13.82
C PRO A 65 -4.85 -10.37 -12.37
N LEU A 66 -3.67 -9.76 -12.08
CA LEU A 66 -3.33 -9.31 -10.73
C LEU A 66 -4.29 -8.22 -10.25
N ASN A 67 -4.58 -7.23 -11.10
CA ASN A 67 -5.51 -6.15 -10.74
C ASN A 67 -6.91 -6.72 -10.45
N SER A 68 -7.39 -7.66 -11.27
CA SER A 68 -8.66 -8.35 -11.04
C SER A 68 -8.68 -9.11 -9.71
N GLU A 69 -7.61 -9.86 -9.41
CA GLU A 69 -7.45 -10.60 -8.16
C GLU A 69 -7.38 -9.68 -6.94
N ALA A 70 -6.59 -8.60 -7.02
CA ALA A 70 -6.45 -7.61 -5.97
C ALA A 70 -7.79 -6.93 -5.68
N HIS A 71 -8.52 -6.54 -6.73
CA HIS A 71 -9.84 -5.93 -6.61
C HIS A 71 -10.84 -6.86 -5.93
N ALA A 72 -10.97 -8.09 -6.39
CA ALA A 72 -11.86 -9.08 -5.80
C ALA A 72 -11.54 -9.32 -4.31
N TYR A 73 -10.25 -9.35 -3.95
CA TYR A 73 -9.83 -9.48 -2.57
C TYR A 73 -10.24 -8.26 -1.73
N VAL A 74 -9.94 -7.04 -2.19
CA VAL A 74 -10.31 -5.79 -1.49
C VAL A 74 -11.82 -5.75 -1.26
N LYS A 75 -12.62 -5.98 -2.30
CA LYS A 75 -14.08 -6.02 -2.22
C LYS A 75 -14.54 -6.99 -1.14
N THR A 76 -14.05 -8.22 -1.16
CA THR A 76 -14.39 -9.24 -0.15
C THR A 76 -14.02 -8.81 1.27
N GLN A 77 -12.85 -8.16 1.47
CA GLN A 77 -12.44 -7.72 2.79
C GLN A 77 -13.31 -6.57 3.31
N ILE A 78 -13.72 -5.65 2.43
CA ILE A 78 -14.64 -4.55 2.78
C ILE A 78 -16.02 -5.09 3.11
N GLU A 79 -16.62 -5.93 2.25
CA GLU A 79 -17.94 -6.50 2.42
C GLU A 79 -18.04 -7.38 3.68
N SER A 80 -16.96 -8.08 4.04
CA SER A 80 -16.87 -8.87 5.27
C SER A 80 -16.58 -8.04 6.53
N GLY A 81 -16.48 -6.71 6.43
CA GLY A 81 -16.23 -5.80 7.55
C GLY A 81 -14.83 -5.90 8.16
N LYS A 82 -13.88 -6.54 7.48
CA LYS A 82 -12.49 -6.66 7.94
C LYS A 82 -11.67 -5.39 7.71
N VAL A 83 -12.08 -4.56 6.76
CA VAL A 83 -11.51 -3.23 6.53
C VAL A 83 -12.40 -2.20 7.20
N LYS A 84 -11.83 -1.40 8.08
CA LYS A 84 -12.51 -0.29 8.74
C LYS A 84 -11.85 1.01 8.34
N PHE A 85 -12.62 1.89 7.73
CA PHE A 85 -12.18 3.22 7.38
C PHE A 85 -12.31 4.17 8.58
N LEU A 86 -11.48 5.20 8.61
CA LEU A 86 -11.63 6.28 9.57
C LEU A 86 -12.98 7.00 9.37
N ILE A 87 -13.44 7.66 10.42
CA ILE A 87 -14.60 8.56 10.35
C ILE A 87 -14.30 9.72 9.39
N GLU A 88 -15.33 10.42 8.96
CA GLU A 88 -15.17 11.58 8.09
C GLU A 88 -14.34 12.69 8.76
N GLU A 89 -13.56 13.42 7.96
CA GLU A 89 -12.72 14.52 8.45
C GLU A 89 -13.54 15.55 9.23
N ARG A 90 -14.74 15.86 8.78
CA ARG A 90 -15.64 16.77 9.48
C ARG A 90 -15.92 16.33 10.92
N ASP A 91 -16.24 15.05 11.12
CA ASP A 91 -16.55 14.51 12.44
C ASP A 91 -15.30 14.42 13.31
N ALA A 92 -14.17 14.06 12.70
CA ALA A 92 -12.88 14.05 13.38
C ALA A 92 -12.49 15.47 13.85
N ARG A 93 -12.74 16.49 13.06
CA ARG A 93 -12.51 17.90 13.40
C ARG A 93 -13.37 18.33 14.57
N ILE A 94 -14.65 18.01 14.58
CA ILE A 94 -15.55 18.31 15.70
C ILE A 94 -15.02 17.66 16.98
N LYS A 95 -14.74 16.36 16.95
CA LYS A 95 -14.20 15.64 18.11
C LYS A 95 -12.88 16.21 18.61
N LEU A 96 -11.98 16.60 17.69
CA LEU A 96 -10.72 17.21 18.06
C LEU A 96 -10.94 18.54 18.79
N MET A 97 -11.86 19.38 18.31
CA MET A 97 -12.15 20.69 18.89
C MET A 97 -12.89 20.62 20.23
N GLU A 98 -13.55 19.51 20.55
CA GLU A 98 -14.13 19.24 21.86
C GLU A 98 -13.07 18.99 22.95
N THR A 99 -11.84 18.65 22.55
CA THR A 99 -10.75 18.38 23.49
C THR A 99 -9.97 19.66 23.83
N LYS A 100 -9.52 19.79 25.09
CA LYS A 100 -8.62 20.88 25.50
C LYS A 100 -7.34 20.93 24.66
N VAL A 101 -6.82 19.76 24.27
CA VAL A 101 -5.62 19.67 23.42
C VAL A 101 -5.91 20.25 22.04
N GLY A 102 -7.04 19.85 21.42
CA GLY A 102 -7.39 20.31 20.08
C GLY A 102 -7.66 21.81 19.98
N GLN A 103 -8.20 22.41 21.05
CA GLN A 103 -8.44 23.86 21.13
C GLN A 103 -7.13 24.66 21.15
N ASN A 104 -6.06 24.12 21.72
CA ASN A 104 -4.77 24.78 21.87
C ASN A 104 -3.80 24.51 20.70
N LEU A 105 -4.17 23.67 19.71
CA LEU A 105 -3.34 23.39 18.55
C LEU A 105 -3.26 24.60 17.61
N THR A 106 -2.09 24.82 17.04
CA THR A 106 -1.93 25.72 15.89
C THR A 106 -2.71 25.21 14.68
N PRO A 107 -3.02 26.04 13.69
CA PRO A 107 -3.67 25.61 12.45
C PRO A 107 -2.89 24.48 11.75
N GLU A 108 -1.57 24.55 11.73
CA GLU A 108 -0.67 23.59 11.10
C GLU A 108 -0.73 22.22 11.80
N GLU A 109 -0.61 22.22 13.14
CA GLU A 109 -0.71 21.00 13.95
C GLU A 109 -2.09 20.34 13.81
N ARG A 110 -3.13 21.16 13.76
CA ARG A 110 -4.50 20.68 13.54
C ARG A 110 -4.65 20.03 12.18
N ASN A 111 -4.12 20.65 11.13
CA ASN A 111 -4.15 20.08 9.78
C ASN A 111 -3.37 18.76 9.71
N MET A 112 -2.20 18.67 10.34
CA MET A 112 -1.44 17.41 10.39
C MET A 112 -2.24 16.30 11.08
N ARG A 113 -2.93 16.60 12.20
CA ARG A 113 -3.76 15.59 12.89
C ARG A 113 -5.00 15.16 12.10
N LEU A 114 -5.55 16.05 11.27
CA LEU A 114 -6.72 15.76 10.44
C LEU A 114 -6.37 15.13 9.08
N MET A 115 -5.12 15.20 8.66
CA MET A 115 -4.66 14.67 7.38
C MET A 115 -5.05 13.19 7.15
N PRO A 116 -4.92 12.25 8.09
CA PRO A 116 -5.32 10.86 7.87
C PRO A 116 -6.81 10.70 7.52
N PHE A 117 -7.68 11.52 8.13
CA PHE A 117 -9.12 11.52 7.87
C PHE A 117 -9.42 12.09 6.48
N GLN A 118 -8.78 13.20 6.10
CA GLN A 118 -8.90 13.77 4.76
C GLN A 118 -8.44 12.80 3.66
N LEU A 119 -7.33 12.09 3.90
CA LEU A 119 -6.83 11.09 2.97
C LEU A 119 -7.79 9.90 2.85
N THR A 120 -8.44 9.51 3.96
CA THR A 120 -9.45 8.45 3.96
C THR A 120 -10.72 8.88 3.22
N ASP A 121 -11.17 10.12 3.39
CA ASP A 121 -12.34 10.63 2.65
C ASP A 121 -12.05 10.74 1.15
N ASN A 122 -10.84 11.16 0.78
CA ASN A 122 -10.39 11.14 -0.61
C ASN A 122 -10.34 9.71 -1.19
N LEU A 123 -9.92 8.71 -0.40
CA LEU A 123 -9.95 7.31 -0.81
C LEU A 123 -11.39 6.85 -1.04
N LYS A 124 -12.30 7.09 -0.10
CA LYS A 124 -13.73 6.76 -0.23
C LYS A 124 -14.35 7.42 -1.47
N MET A 125 -14.03 8.69 -1.74
CA MET A 125 -14.49 9.41 -2.93
C MET A 125 -13.98 8.74 -4.22
N GLN A 126 -12.70 8.35 -4.26
CA GLN A 126 -12.15 7.63 -5.41
C GLN A 126 -12.83 6.27 -5.60
N MET A 127 -13.07 5.52 -4.51
CA MET A 127 -13.78 4.24 -4.55
C MET A 127 -15.19 4.41 -5.10
N GLY A 128 -15.95 5.40 -4.62
CA GLY A 128 -17.31 5.68 -5.09
C GLY A 128 -17.38 6.14 -6.55
N ASN A 129 -16.26 6.55 -7.13
CA ASN A 129 -16.17 6.92 -8.54
C ASN A 129 -15.84 5.74 -9.48
N LEU A 130 -15.58 4.55 -8.94
CA LEU A 130 -15.21 3.39 -9.73
C LEU A 130 -16.41 2.51 -10.01
N VAL A 131 -16.47 2.01 -11.24
CA VAL A 131 -17.50 1.08 -11.70
C VAL A 131 -16.78 -0.18 -12.19
N GLU A 132 -17.25 -1.32 -11.72
CA GLU A 132 -16.78 -2.63 -12.20
C GLU A 132 -17.28 -2.89 -13.63
N ASP A 133 -16.39 -3.39 -14.45
CA ASP A 133 -16.69 -3.90 -15.79
C ASP A 133 -15.85 -5.17 -16.02
N ASN A 134 -16.17 -5.94 -17.05
CA ASN A 134 -15.45 -7.17 -17.36
C ASN A 134 -14.74 -7.06 -18.70
N GLU A 135 -13.49 -7.50 -18.73
CA GLU A 135 -12.73 -7.69 -19.94
C GLU A 135 -12.24 -9.14 -20.01
N GLY A 136 -12.96 -9.96 -20.76
CA GLY A 136 -12.81 -11.41 -20.74
C GLY A 136 -13.10 -11.97 -19.34
N THR A 137 -12.13 -12.62 -18.72
CA THR A 137 -12.23 -13.19 -17.37
C THR A 137 -11.81 -12.23 -16.27
N ASN A 138 -11.29 -11.04 -16.60
CA ASN A 138 -10.76 -10.11 -15.64
C ASN A 138 -11.79 -9.02 -15.32
N ILE A 139 -11.86 -8.65 -14.04
CA ILE A 139 -12.58 -7.47 -13.58
C ILE A 139 -11.70 -6.26 -13.85
N ILE A 140 -12.25 -5.25 -14.50
CA ILE A 140 -11.60 -3.96 -14.72
C ILE A 140 -12.38 -2.85 -14.01
N LEU A 141 -11.68 -1.82 -13.57
CA LEU A 141 -12.27 -0.67 -12.91
C LEU A 141 -12.24 0.54 -13.82
N LYS A 142 -13.42 0.99 -14.24
CA LYS A 142 -13.62 2.22 -15.01
C LYS A 142 -13.97 3.38 -14.10
N LYS A 143 -13.48 4.57 -14.42
CA LYS A 143 -13.87 5.80 -13.73
C LYS A 143 -15.18 6.31 -14.28
N ASN A 144 -16.17 6.53 -13.42
CA ASN A 144 -17.43 7.20 -13.78
C ASN A 144 -17.14 8.67 -14.16
N ASN A 145 -16.39 9.39 -13.31
CA ASN A 145 -15.89 10.72 -13.62
C ASN A 145 -14.38 10.66 -13.89
N ARG A 146 -13.96 11.01 -15.10
CA ARG A 146 -12.54 10.94 -15.53
C ARG A 146 -11.64 11.94 -14.80
N SER A 147 -12.18 13.04 -14.29
CA SER A 147 -11.44 14.06 -13.56
C SER A 147 -10.97 13.59 -12.18
N ILE A 148 -11.63 12.57 -11.59
CA ILE A 148 -11.24 12.01 -10.30
C ILE A 148 -10.14 10.98 -10.52
N SER A 149 -8.99 11.20 -9.89
CA SER A 149 -7.89 10.20 -9.89
C SER A 149 -8.32 8.90 -9.20
N LYS A 150 -7.65 7.79 -9.50
CA LYS A 150 -7.78 6.52 -8.77
C LYS A 150 -6.50 6.10 -8.04
N ASP A 151 -5.52 6.98 -7.92
CA ASP A 151 -4.18 6.63 -7.47
C ASP A 151 -4.14 6.15 -6.03
N ARG A 152 -4.91 6.80 -5.12
CA ARG A 152 -5.03 6.35 -3.73
C ARG A 152 -5.70 4.99 -3.62
N PHE A 153 -6.74 4.77 -4.42
CA PHE A 153 -7.40 3.47 -4.47
C PHE A 153 -6.44 2.39 -4.98
N SER A 154 -5.71 2.65 -6.07
CA SER A 154 -4.72 1.70 -6.60
C SER A 154 -3.62 1.39 -5.59
N SER A 155 -3.13 2.39 -4.87
CA SER A 155 -2.15 2.20 -3.80
C SER A 155 -2.71 1.34 -2.65
N PHE A 156 -3.94 1.61 -2.24
CA PHE A 156 -4.64 0.81 -1.23
C PHE A 156 -4.85 -0.63 -1.70
N GLU A 157 -5.27 -0.83 -2.95
CA GLU A 157 -5.49 -2.12 -3.56
C GLU A 157 -4.22 -2.98 -3.59
N TYR A 158 -3.08 -2.40 -3.96
CA TYR A 158 -1.79 -3.10 -3.95
C TYR A 158 -1.28 -3.39 -2.53
N ALA A 159 -1.50 -2.50 -1.58
CA ALA A 159 -1.19 -2.76 -0.17
C ALA A 159 -2.01 -3.94 0.36
N MET A 160 -3.31 -3.99 0.05
CA MET A 160 -4.18 -5.11 0.43
C MET A 160 -3.79 -6.41 -0.28
N TYR A 161 -3.35 -6.35 -1.54
CA TYR A 161 -2.82 -7.51 -2.24
C TYR A 161 -1.56 -8.05 -1.56
N TYR A 162 -0.64 -7.19 -1.13
CA TYR A 162 0.53 -7.60 -0.36
C TYR A 162 0.13 -8.28 0.96
N ILE A 163 -0.83 -7.72 1.69
CA ILE A 163 -1.37 -8.34 2.92
C ILE A 163 -1.90 -9.75 2.63
N LYS A 164 -2.62 -9.93 1.52
CA LYS A 164 -3.10 -11.25 1.09
C LYS A 164 -1.95 -12.25 0.91
N LEU A 165 -0.86 -11.84 0.26
CA LEU A 165 0.31 -12.69 0.07
C LEU A 165 0.93 -13.10 1.40
N GLU A 166 1.05 -12.17 2.34
CA GLU A 166 1.58 -12.44 3.67
C GLU A 166 0.68 -13.39 4.49
N GLU A 167 -0.64 -13.22 4.41
CA GLU A 167 -1.59 -14.15 5.03
C GLU A 167 -1.46 -15.57 4.46
N GLN A 168 -1.29 -15.69 3.14
CA GLN A 168 -1.08 -16.97 2.48
C GLN A 168 0.23 -17.64 2.91
N LYS A 169 1.32 -16.87 3.03
CA LYS A 169 2.60 -17.38 3.55
C LYS A 169 2.44 -17.92 4.98
N LYS A 170 1.75 -17.20 5.86
CA LYS A 170 1.49 -17.62 7.24
C LYS A 170 0.65 -18.89 7.31
N LYS A 171 -0.41 -19.00 6.52
CA LYS A 171 -1.25 -20.20 6.45
C LYS A 171 -0.45 -21.44 5.99
N LYS A 172 0.40 -21.29 4.96
CA LYS A 172 1.25 -22.38 4.48
C LYS A 172 2.26 -22.83 5.55
N ARG A 173 2.87 -21.91 6.29
CA ARG A 173 3.78 -22.23 7.39
C ARG A 173 3.08 -23.01 8.51
N HIS A 174 1.88 -22.56 8.89
CA HIS A 174 1.10 -23.23 9.94
C HIS A 174 0.68 -24.65 9.53
N SER A 175 0.22 -24.83 8.29
CA SER A 175 -0.14 -26.15 7.75
C SER A 175 1.04 -27.12 7.71
N ARG A 176 2.25 -26.65 7.35
CA ARG A 176 3.45 -27.50 7.39
C ARG A 176 3.80 -27.95 8.81
N ASN A 177 3.78 -27.03 9.78
CA ASN A 177 4.06 -27.37 11.17
C ASN A 177 3.11 -28.44 11.73
N ILE A 178 1.83 -28.40 11.37
CA ILE A 178 0.85 -29.42 11.78
C ILE A 178 1.15 -30.76 11.12
N ALA A 179 1.49 -30.77 9.82
CA ALA A 179 1.85 -32.00 9.13
C ALA A 179 3.10 -32.65 9.74
N ASP A 180 4.14 -31.87 10.04
CA ASP A 180 5.35 -32.34 10.67
C ASP A 180 5.07 -32.97 12.05
N LEU A 181 4.15 -32.41 12.84
CA LEU A 181 3.73 -32.96 14.13
C LEU A 181 2.93 -34.26 13.99
N MET A 182 2.19 -34.46 12.89
CA MET A 182 1.44 -35.68 12.63
C MET A 182 2.33 -36.90 12.21
N PHE A 183 3.52 -36.62 11.69
CA PHE A 183 4.46 -37.65 11.21
C PHE A 183 5.62 -37.91 12.18
N MET A 184 5.61 -37.34 13.38
CA MET A 184 6.61 -37.59 14.44
C MET A 184 6.20 -38.67 15.44
N ASN A 185 5.45 -39.69 15.02
CA ASN A 185 5.15 -40.91 15.81
C ASN A 185 5.87 -42.11 15.25
#